data_0b824deaa71ec78e340a2b7cc8607233
#
_entry.id   0b824deaa71ec78e340a2b7cc8607233
#
_cell.length_a   1.000
_cell.length_b   1.000
_cell.length_c   1.000
_cell.angle_alpha   90.00
_cell.angle_beta   90.00
_cell.angle_gamma   90.00
#
_symmetry.space_group_name_H-M   'P 1'
#
loop_
_entity.id
_entity.type
_entity.pdbx_description
1 polymer ?
#
loop_
_entity_poly.entity_id
_entity_poly.type
_entity_poly.pdbx_seq_one_letter_code
_entity_poly.pdbx_strand_id
1 'polypeptide(L)'
;MSLQTASKVWKGSTTSNALGMFGTGFLVLGILGMAVSFASDVKHFWHAYLVMFMFLLSLGLGALFYLALEYLVGAYWSVPIRRVTEGVAGLLIPVAFLSIPIFMGGMDHLYSHWIPHHAHHAEGHAHHGEEHDKHKAKVDKYQKSDSNTYSDKAKDHKHKSSDAYGGHHEPDPIVEGKRPFLSKPWFYVLNIGCFLIWIAFFYWFRNNSREQDKDGSQKYTQRNVIMSAPFMLVFAATLTIAAIYYMMSLEPHWFSTMFGIYYFAGTLVSAASILTILVITLHQNGFLHSQMKKDTYYSLGLMMFAFNVFWAYISFSQFMLIWYANLYEETMWFIYRYEGGWATVSWFLILFHFVIPFFALLSRDQKTNPSRLIFMAYWLLAAHILDLYWIIVPTYAETSFQLSDLGFLIFAAGFVMFFFNSGVKGANLVPIKDPKLEHGLEFKIH
;
A
#
# COMPACT_ATOMS: atom_id res chain seq x y z
N MET A 1 0.91 3.84 -43.73
CA MET A 1 -0.02 4.77 -43.06
C MET A 1 0.68 5.26 -41.81
N SER A 2 0.98 6.54 -41.66
CA SER A 2 1.87 7.04 -40.61
C SER A 2 1.22 6.84 -39.23
N LEU A 3 1.82 6.06 -38.36
CA LEU A 3 1.50 5.84 -36.94
C LEU A 3 1.54 7.13 -36.05
N GLN A 4 1.65 8.29 -36.70
CA GLN A 4 1.82 9.60 -36.07
C GLN A 4 0.52 10.32 -35.66
N THR A 5 -0.65 9.68 -35.66
CA THR A 5 -1.87 10.27 -35.10
C THR A 5 -2.00 10.06 -33.59
N ALA A 6 -0.89 10.05 -32.90
CA ALA A 6 -0.94 10.24 -31.48
C ALA A 6 -0.86 11.75 -31.22
N SER A 7 -2.01 12.34 -30.89
CA SER A 7 -2.18 13.03 -29.64
C SER A 7 -1.18 14.15 -29.34
N LYS A 8 -1.69 15.15 -28.68
CA LYS A 8 -0.98 16.31 -28.13
C LYS A 8 0.29 15.90 -27.41
N VAL A 9 1.36 16.62 -27.65
CA VAL A 9 2.62 16.44 -26.89
C VAL A 9 2.38 16.82 -25.44
N TRP A 10 2.73 15.94 -24.51
CA TRP A 10 2.53 16.18 -23.07
C TRP A 10 3.36 17.36 -22.55
N LYS A 11 4.63 17.43 -22.95
CA LYS A 11 5.56 18.48 -22.50
C LYS A 11 5.08 19.87 -22.95
N GLY A 12 4.86 20.76 -21.99
CA GLY A 12 4.43 22.14 -22.23
C GLY A 12 2.95 22.29 -22.57
N SER A 13 2.14 21.22 -22.51
CA SER A 13 0.69 21.34 -22.64
C SER A 13 0.08 22.08 -21.45
N THR A 14 -1.07 22.73 -21.68
CA THR A 14 -1.83 23.39 -20.60
C THR A 14 -2.17 22.40 -19.48
N THR A 15 -2.52 21.16 -19.81
CA THR A 15 -2.84 20.11 -18.86
C THR A 15 -1.64 19.72 -18.02
N SER A 16 -0.43 19.54 -18.63
CA SER A 16 0.80 19.24 -17.89
C SER A 16 1.19 20.38 -16.93
N ASN A 17 1.04 21.63 -17.38
CA ASN A 17 1.33 22.80 -16.55
C ASN A 17 0.31 22.93 -15.41
N ALA A 18 -0.98 22.75 -15.68
CA ALA A 18 -2.03 22.75 -14.66
C ALA A 18 -1.82 21.63 -13.63
N LEU A 19 -1.53 20.41 -14.09
CA LEU A 19 -1.26 19.28 -13.18
C LEU A 19 -0.04 19.54 -12.28
N GLY A 20 1.01 20.16 -12.83
CA GLY A 20 2.19 20.57 -12.05
C GLY A 20 1.86 21.64 -11.01
N MET A 21 1.06 22.67 -11.40
CA MET A 21 0.67 23.76 -10.52
C MET A 21 -0.24 23.26 -9.38
N PHE A 22 -1.30 22.50 -9.70
CA PHE A 22 -2.17 21.90 -8.69
C PHE A 22 -1.43 20.91 -7.80
N GLY A 23 -0.55 20.09 -8.38
CA GLY A 23 0.29 19.17 -7.62
C GLY A 23 1.17 19.90 -6.60
N THR A 24 1.82 21.00 -7.01
CA THR A 24 2.62 21.84 -6.10
C THR A 24 1.74 22.48 -5.03
N GLY A 25 0.58 23.02 -5.38
CA GLY A 25 -0.36 23.62 -4.42
C GLY A 25 -0.83 22.61 -3.38
N PHE A 26 -1.18 21.40 -3.80
CA PHE A 26 -1.60 20.33 -2.88
C PHE A 26 -0.45 19.81 -2.00
N LEU A 27 0.78 19.77 -2.52
CA LEU A 27 1.96 19.44 -1.68
C LEU A 27 2.14 20.47 -0.57
N VAL A 28 2.07 21.77 -0.89
CA VAL A 28 2.22 22.83 0.10
C VAL A 28 1.10 22.78 1.15
N LEU A 29 -0.17 22.68 0.70
CA LEU A 29 -1.32 22.56 1.62
C LEU A 29 -1.24 21.30 2.48
N GLY A 30 -0.81 20.19 1.90
CA GLY A 30 -0.62 18.95 2.62
C GLY A 30 0.47 19.04 3.70
N ILE A 31 1.61 19.66 3.37
CA ILE A 31 2.69 19.90 4.35
C ILE A 31 2.19 20.78 5.50
N LEU A 32 1.40 21.82 5.23
CA LEU A 32 0.80 22.63 6.29
C LEU A 32 -0.15 21.83 7.19
N GLY A 33 -1.01 20.98 6.59
CA GLY A 33 -1.89 20.09 7.34
C GLY A 33 -1.12 19.07 8.19
N MET A 34 -0.04 18.50 7.64
CA MET A 34 0.86 17.59 8.36
C MET A 34 1.58 18.31 9.51
N ALA A 35 1.99 19.57 9.34
CA ALA A 35 2.60 20.35 10.41
C ALA A 35 1.62 20.62 11.56
N VAL A 36 0.35 20.88 11.27
CA VAL A 36 -0.72 20.99 12.28
C VAL A 36 -0.89 19.67 13.04
N SER A 37 -0.94 18.53 12.34
CA SER A 37 -1.02 17.21 12.97
C SER A 37 0.16 16.94 13.89
N PHE A 38 1.38 17.25 13.44
CA PHE A 38 2.59 17.09 14.25
C PHE A 38 2.59 17.93 15.53
N ALA A 39 2.09 19.17 15.42
CA ALA A 39 1.99 20.07 16.58
C ALA A 39 0.89 19.65 17.57
N SER A 40 -0.15 18.96 17.10
CA SER A 40 -1.29 18.52 17.92
C SER A 40 -1.00 17.22 18.68
N ASP A 41 -0.52 16.19 17.95
CA ASP A 41 -0.21 14.87 18.51
C ASP A 41 0.85 14.18 17.65
N VAL A 42 2.05 14.08 18.18
CA VAL A 42 3.22 13.50 17.52
C VAL A 42 3.02 11.99 17.25
N LYS A 43 2.38 11.26 18.17
CA LYS A 43 2.13 9.82 17.96
C LYS A 43 1.13 9.61 16.86
N HIS A 44 0.00 10.32 16.87
CA HIS A 44 -0.98 10.27 15.80
C HIS A 44 -0.38 10.64 14.43
N PHE A 45 0.43 11.70 14.40
CA PHE A 45 1.15 12.12 13.21
C PHE A 45 1.93 10.97 12.54
N TRP A 46 2.72 10.22 13.32
CA TRP A 46 3.54 9.15 12.76
C TRP A 46 2.71 7.98 12.22
N HIS A 47 1.58 7.64 12.86
CA HIS A 47 0.68 6.60 12.35
C HIS A 47 -0.03 7.05 11.06
N ALA A 48 -0.54 8.28 11.02
CA ALA A 48 -1.13 8.85 9.80
C ALA A 48 -0.10 9.01 8.67
N TYR A 49 1.16 9.39 9.01
CA TYR A 49 2.28 9.42 8.07
C TYR A 49 2.56 8.04 7.49
N LEU A 50 2.57 7.00 8.31
CA LEU A 50 2.79 5.63 7.87
C LEU A 50 1.66 5.15 6.93
N VAL A 51 0.40 5.48 7.23
CA VAL A 51 -0.74 5.19 6.33
C VAL A 51 -0.53 5.82 4.95
N MET A 52 -0.20 7.12 4.92
CA MET A 52 0.08 7.84 3.68
C MET A 52 1.28 7.23 2.93
N PHE A 53 2.37 6.93 3.64
CA PHE A 53 3.57 6.34 3.06
C PHE A 53 3.28 4.97 2.44
N MET A 54 2.60 4.07 3.15
CA MET A 54 2.23 2.74 2.67
C MET A 54 1.25 2.81 1.49
N PHE A 55 0.34 3.79 1.49
CA PHE A 55 -0.54 4.05 0.36
C PHE A 55 0.26 4.46 -0.89
N LEU A 56 1.17 5.44 -0.79
CA LEU A 56 1.99 5.88 -1.91
C LEU A 56 2.93 4.77 -2.40
N LEU A 57 3.48 3.99 -1.48
CA LEU A 57 4.31 2.83 -1.79
C LEU A 57 3.52 1.78 -2.59
N SER A 58 2.26 1.50 -2.20
CA SER A 58 1.40 0.55 -2.89
C SER A 58 1.13 0.94 -4.33
N LEU A 59 0.94 2.24 -4.64
CA LEU A 59 0.74 2.71 -6.01
C LEU A 59 1.96 2.43 -6.89
N GLY A 60 3.15 2.76 -6.40
CA GLY A 60 4.40 2.55 -7.14
C GLY A 60 4.74 1.08 -7.34
N LEU A 61 4.61 0.26 -6.28
CA LEU A 61 4.88 -1.17 -6.32
C LEU A 61 3.90 -1.92 -7.21
N GLY A 62 2.60 -1.64 -7.09
CA GLY A 62 1.60 -2.28 -7.93
C GLY A 62 1.76 -1.92 -9.41
N ALA A 63 2.12 -0.67 -9.74
CA ALA A 63 2.42 -0.29 -11.11
C ALA A 63 3.68 -0.99 -11.64
N LEU A 64 4.73 -1.14 -10.82
CA LEU A 64 5.93 -1.90 -11.20
C LEU A 64 5.60 -3.38 -11.43
N PHE A 65 4.74 -3.97 -10.60
CA PHE A 65 4.26 -5.33 -10.78
C PHE A 65 3.48 -5.48 -12.09
N TYR A 66 2.53 -4.58 -12.39
CA TYR A 66 1.78 -4.61 -13.65
C TYR A 66 2.69 -4.45 -14.87
N LEU A 67 3.70 -3.60 -14.79
CA LEU A 67 4.70 -3.43 -15.85
C LEU A 67 5.46 -4.74 -16.13
N ALA A 68 5.90 -5.43 -15.10
CA ALA A 68 6.57 -6.71 -15.23
C ALA A 68 5.62 -7.82 -15.69
N LEU A 69 4.39 -7.84 -15.16
CA LEU A 69 3.34 -8.81 -15.55
C LEU A 69 3.00 -8.69 -17.05
N GLU A 70 2.90 -7.45 -17.57
CA GLU A 70 2.67 -7.21 -19.00
C GLU A 70 3.70 -7.95 -19.87
N TYR A 71 5.00 -7.83 -19.53
CA TYR A 71 6.05 -8.52 -20.26
C TYR A 71 6.00 -10.03 -20.06
N LEU A 72 5.76 -10.50 -18.84
CA LEU A 72 5.75 -11.92 -18.49
C LEU A 72 4.65 -12.69 -19.22
N VAL A 73 3.43 -12.15 -19.23
CA VAL A 73 2.28 -12.78 -19.87
C VAL A 73 2.14 -12.42 -21.35
N GLY A 74 2.99 -11.51 -21.84
CA GLY A 74 2.94 -11.04 -23.23
C GLY A 74 1.67 -10.27 -23.59
N ALA A 75 1.08 -9.53 -22.64
CA ALA A 75 -0.17 -8.80 -22.84
C ALA A 75 -0.02 -7.74 -23.94
N TYR A 76 -0.98 -7.72 -24.88
CA TYR A 76 -1.01 -6.71 -25.95
C TYR A 76 -1.86 -5.50 -25.56
N TRP A 77 -2.97 -5.71 -24.83
CA TRP A 77 -3.94 -4.66 -24.51
C TRP A 77 -3.36 -3.53 -23.66
N SER A 78 -2.32 -3.80 -22.86
CA SER A 78 -1.66 -2.85 -21.98
C SER A 78 -0.54 -2.04 -22.65
N VAL A 79 -0.06 -2.47 -23.82
CA VAL A 79 1.01 -1.79 -24.55
C VAL A 79 0.70 -0.30 -24.80
N PRO A 80 -0.51 0.10 -25.26
CA PRO A 80 -0.84 1.51 -25.49
C PRO A 80 -0.78 2.39 -24.24
N ILE A 81 -0.88 1.80 -23.04
CA ILE A 81 -0.90 2.49 -21.75
C ILE A 81 0.38 2.30 -20.94
N ARG A 82 1.35 1.53 -21.43
CA ARG A 82 2.60 1.18 -20.73
C ARG A 82 3.34 2.38 -20.16
N ARG A 83 3.41 3.49 -20.90
CA ARG A 83 4.08 4.72 -20.45
C ARG A 83 3.41 5.35 -19.24
N VAL A 84 2.10 5.22 -19.11
CA VAL A 84 1.37 5.64 -17.92
C VAL A 84 1.75 4.76 -16.73
N THR A 85 1.81 3.44 -16.93
CA THR A 85 2.26 2.47 -15.91
C THR A 85 3.69 2.74 -15.47
N GLU A 86 4.63 3.01 -16.41
CA GLU A 86 6.00 3.44 -16.10
C GLU A 86 6.03 4.76 -15.29
N GLY A 87 5.14 5.70 -15.62
CA GLY A 87 5.02 6.97 -14.90
C GLY A 87 4.61 6.77 -13.43
N VAL A 88 3.65 5.90 -13.18
CA VAL A 88 3.20 5.56 -11.81
C VAL A 88 4.26 4.75 -11.07
N ALA A 89 4.89 3.76 -11.71
CA ALA A 89 5.99 3.00 -11.11
C ALA A 89 7.17 3.90 -10.73
N GLY A 90 7.39 5.00 -11.48
CA GLY A 90 8.40 6.01 -11.18
C GLY A 90 8.20 6.73 -9.84
N LEU A 91 7.02 6.68 -9.24
CA LEU A 91 6.76 7.20 -7.89
C LEU A 91 7.60 6.51 -6.81
N LEU A 92 8.10 5.30 -7.07
CA LEU A 92 8.99 4.59 -6.13
C LEU A 92 10.24 5.41 -5.77
N ILE A 93 10.76 6.20 -6.69
CA ILE A 93 11.95 7.02 -6.45
C ILE A 93 11.68 8.09 -5.38
N PRO A 94 10.70 9.01 -5.55
CA PRO A 94 10.41 10.00 -4.51
C PRO A 94 9.79 9.37 -3.24
N VAL A 95 9.09 8.23 -3.33
CA VAL A 95 8.59 7.49 -2.14
C VAL A 95 9.76 6.97 -1.29
N ALA A 96 10.88 6.56 -1.90
CA ALA A 96 12.07 6.19 -1.14
C ALA A 96 12.57 7.32 -0.24
N PHE A 97 12.45 8.58 -0.66
CA PHE A 97 12.82 9.73 0.20
C PHE A 97 11.80 9.95 1.34
N LEU A 98 10.53 9.57 1.16
CA LEU A 98 9.54 9.62 2.24
C LEU A 98 9.79 8.57 3.34
N SER A 99 10.63 7.55 3.12
CA SER A 99 11.04 6.64 4.19
C SER A 99 12.05 7.27 5.16
N ILE A 100 12.79 8.31 4.75
CA ILE A 100 13.82 8.97 5.57
C ILE A 100 13.27 9.53 6.90
N PRO A 101 12.16 10.29 6.93
CA PRO A 101 11.58 10.74 8.19
C PRO A 101 11.23 9.61 9.15
N ILE A 102 10.72 8.48 8.63
CA ILE A 102 10.44 7.28 9.45
C ILE A 102 11.75 6.78 10.09
N PHE A 103 12.85 6.71 9.33
CA PHE A 103 14.14 6.26 9.83
C PHE A 103 14.76 7.21 10.85
N MET A 104 14.57 8.53 10.69
CA MET A 104 15.20 9.54 11.53
C MET A 104 14.43 9.85 12.82
N GLY A 105 13.11 9.79 12.82
CA GLY A 105 12.29 10.21 13.95
C GLY A 105 11.06 9.34 14.20
N GLY A 106 10.50 8.71 13.17
CA GLY A 106 9.29 7.90 13.29
C GLY A 106 9.48 6.60 14.06
N MET A 107 10.68 6.03 14.02
CA MET A 107 10.92 4.70 14.59
C MET A 107 10.64 4.61 16.09
N ASP A 108 11.05 5.62 16.86
CA ASP A 108 10.89 5.61 18.31
C ASP A 108 9.42 5.80 18.74
N HIS A 109 8.59 6.37 17.87
CA HIS A 109 7.15 6.56 18.09
C HIS A 109 6.31 5.39 17.59
N LEU A 110 6.68 4.79 16.44
CA LEU A 110 5.95 3.70 15.80
C LEU A 110 6.30 2.33 16.39
N TYR A 111 7.59 2.11 16.70
CA TYR A 111 8.12 0.79 17.02
C TYR A 111 8.72 0.74 18.43
N SER A 112 8.21 1.56 19.34
CA SER A 112 8.68 1.65 20.75
C SER A 112 8.64 0.30 21.49
N HIS A 113 7.74 -0.62 21.09
CA HIS A 113 7.56 -1.93 21.73
C HIS A 113 8.75 -2.87 21.58
N TRP A 114 9.55 -2.74 20.50
CA TRP A 114 10.72 -3.60 20.28
C TRP A 114 12.05 -2.86 20.14
N ILE A 115 12.02 -1.53 20.15
CA ILE A 115 13.23 -0.71 20.17
C ILE A 115 13.65 -0.48 21.61
N PRO A 116 14.87 -0.90 22.04
CA PRO A 116 15.36 -0.63 23.37
C PRO A 116 15.51 0.88 23.58
N HIS A 117 14.80 1.44 24.53
CA HIS A 117 15.07 2.79 25.00
C HIS A 117 16.39 2.76 25.79
N HIS A 118 17.45 3.34 25.25
CA HIS A 118 18.59 3.73 26.10
C HIS A 118 18.06 4.74 27.10
N ALA A 119 18.19 4.40 28.39
CA ALA A 119 17.74 5.22 29.51
C ALA A 119 18.37 6.62 29.44
N HIS A 120 17.67 7.56 28.82
CA HIS A 120 17.90 8.98 29.05
C HIS A 120 16.78 9.49 29.96
N HIS A 121 17.19 9.66 31.23
CA HIS A 121 16.59 10.45 32.29
C HIS A 121 15.06 10.56 32.40
N ALA A 122 14.60 9.90 33.44
CA ALA A 122 13.48 10.17 34.35
C ALA A 122 12.69 11.47 34.13
N GLU A 123 11.69 11.49 33.23
CA GLU A 123 10.59 12.48 33.32
C GLU A 123 9.35 12.06 32.46
N GLY A 124 9.16 10.77 32.13
CA GLY A 124 8.04 10.31 31.31
C GLY A 124 7.36 9.01 31.79
N HIS A 125 7.64 8.53 32.99
CA HIS A 125 7.25 7.17 33.41
C HIS A 125 5.77 7.00 33.82
N ALA A 126 4.96 8.06 33.90
CA ALA A 126 3.56 7.94 34.32
C ALA A 126 2.61 7.42 33.24
N HIS A 127 2.89 7.68 31.95
CA HIS A 127 1.95 7.30 30.87
C HIS A 127 2.13 5.88 30.29
N HIS A 128 3.32 5.29 30.36
CA HIS A 128 3.56 3.94 29.84
C HIS A 128 3.01 2.82 30.75
N GLY A 129 2.96 3.04 32.05
CA GLY A 129 2.35 2.11 33.01
C GLY A 129 0.85 1.97 32.81
N GLU A 130 0.14 3.06 32.53
CA GLU A 130 -1.32 3.03 32.33
C GLU A 130 -1.76 2.31 31.03
N GLU A 131 -0.99 2.38 29.96
CA GLU A 131 -1.32 1.69 28.71
C GLU A 131 -1.11 0.16 28.84
N HIS A 132 -0.02 -0.23 29.50
CA HIS A 132 0.26 -1.66 29.75
C HIS A 132 -0.74 -2.26 30.73
N ASP A 133 -1.15 -1.52 31.76
CA ASP A 133 -2.17 -1.98 32.73
C ASP A 133 -3.57 -2.01 32.12
N LYS A 134 -3.94 -1.09 31.23
CA LYS A 134 -5.19 -1.16 30.44
C LYS A 134 -5.19 -2.33 29.49
N HIS A 135 -4.05 -2.64 28.88
CA HIS A 135 -3.89 -3.81 28.01
C HIS A 135 -4.06 -5.11 28.82
N LYS A 136 -3.38 -5.21 29.96
CA LYS A 136 -3.45 -6.35 30.87
C LYS A 136 -4.85 -6.54 31.48
N ALA A 137 -5.52 -5.44 31.87
CA ALA A 137 -6.89 -5.48 32.38
C ALA A 137 -7.92 -5.91 31.34
N LYS A 138 -7.73 -5.55 30.06
CA LYS A 138 -8.56 -6.06 28.95
C LYS A 138 -8.34 -7.56 28.77
N VAL A 139 -7.08 -8.01 28.76
CA VAL A 139 -6.69 -9.42 28.66
C VAL A 139 -7.33 -10.26 29.79
N ASP A 140 -7.22 -9.80 31.03
CA ASP A 140 -7.79 -10.48 32.21
C ASP A 140 -9.31 -10.56 32.17
N LYS A 141 -9.99 -9.56 31.59
CA LYS A 141 -11.45 -9.55 31.42
C LYS A 141 -11.93 -10.65 30.46
N TYR A 142 -11.21 -10.89 29.36
CA TYR A 142 -11.56 -11.97 28.40
C TYR A 142 -11.23 -13.34 28.96
N GLN A 143 -10.11 -13.51 29.67
CA GLN A 143 -9.77 -14.77 30.34
C GLN A 143 -10.79 -15.18 31.38
N LYS A 144 -11.41 -14.22 32.11
CA LYS A 144 -12.48 -14.51 33.06
C LYS A 144 -13.83 -14.86 32.41
N SER A 145 -14.09 -14.38 31.20
CA SER A 145 -15.31 -14.71 30.45
C SER A 145 -15.32 -16.15 29.97
N ASP A 146 -14.18 -16.66 29.53
CA ASP A 146 -14.08 -18.04 29.01
C ASP A 146 -13.90 -19.10 30.10
N SER A 147 -13.47 -18.73 31.32
CA SER A 147 -13.29 -19.67 32.44
C SER A 147 -14.60 -20.26 32.97
N ASN A 148 -15.76 -19.71 32.62
CA ASN A 148 -17.06 -20.25 33.01
C ASN A 148 -17.57 -21.40 32.13
N THR A 149 -16.86 -21.78 31.05
CA THR A 149 -17.33 -22.85 30.14
C THR A 149 -16.45 -24.10 30.14
N TYR A 150 -15.25 -24.07 30.71
CA TYR A 150 -14.35 -25.22 30.81
C TYR A 150 -13.61 -25.26 32.14
N SER A 151 -14.33 -25.58 33.23
CA SER A 151 -13.70 -26.02 34.47
C SER A 151 -13.60 -27.56 34.44
N ASP A 152 -12.41 -28.07 34.25
CA ASP A 152 -11.86 -29.26 34.94
C ASP A 152 -10.70 -29.89 34.14
N LYS A 153 -9.60 -29.21 33.92
CA LYS A 153 -8.27 -29.87 33.69
C LYS A 153 -7.15 -28.86 33.46
N ALA A 154 -6.83 -28.01 34.41
CA ALA A 154 -5.56 -27.30 34.47
C ALA A 154 -5.26 -26.82 35.89
N LYS A 155 -5.14 -27.78 36.81
CA LYS A 155 -4.42 -27.57 38.06
C LYS A 155 -3.00 -28.14 37.82
N ASP A 156 -2.06 -27.20 37.54
CA ASP A 156 -0.65 -27.26 37.96
C ASP A 156 0.21 -26.34 37.05
N HIS A 157 0.05 -25.05 37.18
CA HIS A 157 1.16 -24.10 37.04
C HIS A 157 0.82 -22.89 37.89
N LYS A 158 1.12 -22.97 39.17
CA LYS A 158 1.19 -21.82 40.05
C LYS A 158 2.31 -20.91 39.61
N HIS A 159 1.96 -19.83 38.85
CA HIS A 159 2.82 -18.66 38.82
C HIS A 159 2.76 -17.99 40.20
N LYS A 160 3.84 -18.11 40.95
CA LYS A 160 4.08 -17.30 42.13
C LYS A 160 4.12 -15.83 41.71
N SER A 161 3.08 -15.08 42.07
CA SER A 161 3.15 -13.62 42.14
C SER A 161 4.02 -13.29 43.35
N SER A 162 5.25 -12.94 43.11
CA SER A 162 6.11 -12.31 44.11
C SER A 162 5.98 -10.80 43.95
N ASP A 163 5.14 -10.19 44.78
CA ASP A 163 5.24 -8.78 45.12
C ASP A 163 6.57 -8.57 45.83
N ALA A 164 7.54 -8.00 45.13
CA ALA A 164 8.76 -7.46 45.71
C ALA A 164 9.26 -6.29 44.88
N TYR A 165 9.24 -5.16 45.47
CA TYR A 165 9.87 -3.88 45.11
C TYR A 165 11.21 -4.06 44.37
N GLY A 166 11.34 -3.39 43.20
CA GLY A 166 12.61 -3.24 42.52
C GLY A 166 12.45 -3.54 41.00
N GLY A 167 12.01 -2.55 40.22
CA GLY A 167 11.69 -2.71 38.82
C GLY A 167 12.89 -3.03 37.91
N HIS A 168 13.23 -4.28 37.77
CA HIS A 168 13.83 -4.79 36.56
C HIS A 168 12.67 -5.34 35.70
N HIS A 169 12.25 -4.60 34.68
CA HIS A 169 11.39 -5.16 33.63
C HIS A 169 12.19 -6.30 32.99
N GLU A 170 11.85 -7.54 33.30
CA GLU A 170 12.38 -8.68 32.55
C GLU A 170 12.00 -8.45 31.06
N PRO A 171 12.98 -8.58 30.15
CA PRO A 171 12.71 -8.40 28.73
C PRO A 171 11.66 -9.44 28.27
N ASP A 172 10.67 -8.99 27.52
CA ASP A 172 9.61 -9.84 26.98
C ASP A 172 10.21 -10.98 26.15
N PRO A 173 10.00 -12.26 26.52
CA PRO A 173 10.65 -13.40 25.87
C PRO A 173 10.30 -13.50 24.36
N ILE A 174 9.09 -13.09 23.96
CA ILE A 174 8.62 -13.13 22.57
C ILE A 174 9.37 -12.08 21.74
N VAL A 175 9.48 -10.86 22.26
CA VAL A 175 10.19 -9.76 21.61
C VAL A 175 11.69 -10.06 21.55
N GLU A 176 12.26 -10.61 22.64
CA GLU A 176 13.69 -10.97 22.69
C GLU A 176 14.02 -12.09 21.68
N GLY A 177 13.14 -13.10 21.53
CA GLY A 177 13.28 -14.12 20.50
C GLY A 177 13.23 -13.59 19.06
N LYS A 178 12.55 -12.47 18.83
CA LYS A 178 12.48 -11.79 17.51
C LYS A 178 13.59 -10.75 17.29
N ARG A 179 14.35 -10.39 18.31
CA ARG A 179 15.40 -9.35 18.28
C ARG A 179 16.47 -9.54 17.20
N PRO A 180 16.91 -10.79 16.86
CA PRO A 180 17.83 -10.96 15.73
C PRO A 180 17.29 -10.45 14.39
N PHE A 181 15.97 -10.44 14.23
CA PHE A 181 15.28 -9.95 13.03
C PHE A 181 14.71 -8.53 13.23
N LEU A 182 14.02 -8.26 14.35
CA LEU A 182 13.46 -6.95 14.69
C LEU A 182 14.50 -6.10 15.42
N SER A 183 15.38 -5.46 14.68
CA SER A 183 16.37 -4.51 15.18
C SER A 183 16.54 -3.32 14.24
N LYS A 184 16.89 -2.15 14.77
CA LYS A 184 17.11 -0.93 13.97
C LYS A 184 18.05 -1.16 12.76
N PRO A 185 19.23 -1.82 12.91
CA PRO A 185 20.11 -2.06 11.77
C PRO A 185 19.46 -2.90 10.66
N TRP A 186 18.78 -4.00 11.03
CA TRP A 186 18.08 -4.84 10.04
C TRP A 186 16.92 -4.12 9.37
N PHE A 187 16.16 -3.30 10.13
CA PHE A 187 15.12 -2.46 9.57
C PHE A 187 15.67 -1.57 8.45
N TYR A 188 16.79 -0.87 8.71
CA TYR A 188 17.41 0.00 7.70
C TYR A 188 17.94 -0.79 6.51
N VAL A 189 18.73 -1.83 6.75
CA VAL A 189 19.39 -2.60 5.68
C VAL A 189 18.36 -3.23 4.75
N LEU A 190 17.32 -3.86 5.30
CA LEU A 190 16.32 -4.55 4.48
C LEU A 190 15.43 -3.56 3.73
N ASN A 191 14.98 -2.48 4.36
CA ASN A 191 14.12 -1.51 3.68
C ASN A 191 14.87 -0.72 2.61
N ILE A 192 16.10 -0.26 2.89
CA ILE A 192 16.95 0.37 1.87
C ILE A 192 17.24 -0.61 0.74
N GLY A 193 17.56 -1.87 1.06
CA GLY A 193 17.77 -2.93 0.08
C GLY A 193 16.56 -3.17 -0.81
N CYS A 194 15.35 -3.21 -0.24
CA CYS A 194 14.12 -3.33 -1.01
C CYS A 194 13.93 -2.16 -2.00
N PHE A 195 14.12 -0.91 -1.55
CA PHE A 195 14.03 0.24 -2.44
C PHE A 195 15.07 0.21 -3.57
N LEU A 196 16.32 -0.15 -3.27
CA LEU A 196 17.36 -0.27 -4.29
C LEU A 196 16.99 -1.32 -5.34
N ILE A 197 16.47 -2.46 -4.92
CA ILE A 197 16.00 -3.53 -5.82
C ILE A 197 14.86 -3.03 -6.70
N TRP A 198 13.81 -2.43 -6.12
CA TRP A 198 12.66 -1.94 -6.88
C TRP A 198 13.04 -0.84 -7.88
N ILE A 199 13.89 0.10 -7.47
CA ILE A 199 14.40 1.18 -8.34
C ILE A 199 15.27 0.61 -9.45
N ALA A 200 16.11 -0.40 -9.17
CA ALA A 200 16.93 -1.06 -10.19
C ALA A 200 16.07 -1.75 -11.26
N PHE A 201 15.05 -2.53 -10.85
CA PHE A 201 14.13 -3.16 -11.79
C PHE A 201 13.28 -2.14 -12.56
N PHE A 202 12.82 -1.07 -11.90
CA PHE A 202 12.10 0.02 -12.56
C PHE A 202 12.95 0.64 -13.68
N TYR A 203 14.21 0.99 -13.41
CA TYR A 203 15.11 1.53 -14.43
C TYR A 203 15.41 0.51 -15.53
N TRP A 204 15.54 -0.76 -15.19
CA TRP A 204 15.73 -1.81 -16.18
C TRP A 204 14.58 -1.86 -17.20
N PHE A 205 13.33 -2.00 -16.72
CA PHE A 205 12.16 -2.06 -17.60
C PHE A 205 11.98 -0.77 -18.39
N ARG A 206 12.07 0.37 -17.72
CA ARG A 206 11.89 1.70 -18.33
C ARG A 206 12.94 2.00 -19.40
N ASN A 207 14.22 1.74 -19.13
CA ASN A 207 15.28 2.04 -20.07
C ASN A 207 15.19 1.19 -21.32
N ASN A 208 14.97 -0.13 -21.19
CA ASN A 208 14.74 -1.01 -22.33
C ASN A 208 13.54 -0.56 -23.16
N SER A 209 12.44 -0.19 -22.50
CA SER A 209 11.23 0.31 -23.16
C SER A 209 11.50 1.62 -23.93
N ARG A 210 12.31 2.54 -23.38
CA ARG A 210 12.68 3.79 -24.04
C ARG A 210 13.70 3.62 -25.17
N GLU A 211 14.67 2.70 -25.01
CA GLU A 211 15.59 2.36 -26.09
C GLU A 211 14.86 1.74 -27.29
N GLN A 212 13.82 0.94 -27.03
CA GLN A 212 12.96 0.39 -28.09
C GLN A 212 12.30 1.47 -28.96
N ASP A 213 11.96 2.63 -28.39
CA ASP A 213 11.42 3.75 -29.18
C ASP A 213 12.41 4.31 -30.20
N LYS A 214 13.73 4.08 -30.07
CA LYS A 214 14.74 4.57 -31.01
C LYS A 214 14.84 3.70 -32.27
N ASP A 215 14.93 2.38 -32.10
CA ASP A 215 15.21 1.43 -33.20
C ASP A 215 14.07 0.45 -33.50
N GLY A 216 13.06 0.34 -32.63
CA GLY A 216 11.92 -0.60 -32.80
C GLY A 216 12.31 -2.07 -32.60
N SER A 217 13.49 -2.36 -32.08
CA SER A 217 14.02 -3.72 -31.99
C SER A 217 13.31 -4.56 -30.93
N GLN A 218 12.89 -5.78 -31.32
CA GLN A 218 12.23 -6.73 -30.42
C GLN A 218 13.17 -7.27 -29.30
N LYS A 219 14.48 -7.09 -29.44
CA LYS A 219 15.48 -7.52 -28.42
C LYS A 219 15.19 -6.94 -27.03
N TYR A 220 14.68 -5.71 -26.95
CA TYR A 220 14.37 -5.04 -25.67
C TYR A 220 13.17 -5.68 -25.00
N THR A 221 12.13 -6.01 -25.76
CA THR A 221 10.97 -6.78 -25.25
C THR A 221 11.42 -8.12 -24.71
N GLN A 222 12.27 -8.86 -25.45
CA GLN A 222 12.78 -10.15 -24.98
C GLN A 222 13.59 -10.04 -23.69
N ARG A 223 14.45 -9.02 -23.56
CA ARG A 223 15.20 -8.75 -22.32
C ARG A 223 14.26 -8.50 -21.13
N ASN A 224 13.18 -7.74 -21.34
CA ASN A 224 12.22 -7.47 -20.30
C ASN A 224 11.42 -8.72 -19.92
N VAL A 225 11.06 -9.56 -20.88
CA VAL A 225 10.39 -10.86 -20.64
C VAL A 225 11.27 -11.76 -19.75
N ILE A 226 12.55 -11.92 -20.12
CA ILE A 226 13.51 -12.74 -19.34
C ILE A 226 13.65 -12.21 -17.91
N MET A 227 13.71 -10.89 -17.73
CA MET A 227 13.93 -10.28 -16.42
C MET A 227 12.64 -10.22 -15.57
N SER A 228 11.45 -10.32 -16.19
CA SER A 228 10.18 -10.31 -15.46
C SER A 228 9.98 -11.54 -14.59
N ALA A 229 10.46 -12.72 -14.99
CA ALA A 229 10.28 -13.94 -14.20
C ALA A 229 11.06 -13.89 -12.85
N PRO A 230 12.38 -13.63 -12.80
CA PRO A 230 13.08 -13.47 -11.53
C PRO A 230 12.56 -12.28 -10.72
N PHE A 231 12.12 -11.19 -11.38
CA PHE A 231 11.52 -10.05 -10.70
C PHE A 231 10.29 -10.48 -9.88
N MET A 232 9.39 -11.32 -10.39
CA MET A 232 8.19 -11.73 -9.65
C MET A 232 8.53 -12.41 -8.32
N LEU A 233 9.56 -13.27 -8.29
CA LEU A 233 10.01 -13.94 -7.06
C LEU A 233 10.62 -12.94 -6.07
N VAL A 234 11.50 -12.07 -6.57
CA VAL A 234 12.15 -11.04 -5.75
C VAL A 234 11.13 -10.03 -5.24
N PHE A 235 10.15 -9.67 -6.06
CA PHE A 235 9.06 -8.77 -5.69
C PHE A 235 8.21 -9.35 -4.54
N ALA A 236 7.81 -10.61 -4.64
CA ALA A 236 7.03 -11.26 -3.58
C ALA A 236 7.78 -11.25 -2.24
N ALA A 237 9.07 -11.57 -2.24
CA ALA A 237 9.89 -11.55 -1.03
C ALA A 237 10.06 -10.12 -0.48
N THR A 238 10.42 -9.16 -1.31
CA THR A 238 10.70 -7.78 -0.87
C THR A 238 9.44 -7.03 -0.43
N LEU A 239 8.31 -7.25 -1.09
CA LEU A 239 7.02 -6.68 -0.66
C LEU A 239 6.59 -7.27 0.68
N THR A 240 6.76 -8.58 0.88
CA THR A 240 6.46 -9.23 2.17
C THR A 240 7.36 -8.68 3.29
N ILE A 241 8.65 -8.50 3.04
CA ILE A 241 9.58 -7.87 3.99
C ILE A 241 9.08 -6.46 4.36
N ALA A 242 8.71 -5.65 3.38
CA ALA A 242 8.22 -4.29 3.63
C ALA A 242 6.91 -4.31 4.46
N ALA A 243 5.95 -5.19 4.14
CA ALA A 243 4.70 -5.34 4.89
C ALA A 243 4.97 -5.74 6.36
N ILE A 244 5.90 -6.67 6.59
CA ILE A 244 6.30 -7.11 7.93
C ILE A 244 6.93 -5.95 8.70
N TYR A 245 7.93 -5.29 8.12
CA TYR A 245 8.69 -4.28 8.84
C TYR A 245 7.94 -2.97 9.07
N TYR A 246 7.13 -2.50 8.10
CA TYR A 246 6.39 -1.25 8.25
C TYR A 246 5.08 -1.40 9.02
N MET A 247 4.37 -2.52 8.87
CA MET A 247 3.03 -2.64 9.43
C MET A 247 2.89 -3.76 10.47
N MET A 248 3.31 -5.00 10.17
CA MET A 248 3.13 -6.11 11.10
C MET A 248 3.96 -5.93 12.38
N SER A 249 5.14 -5.33 12.29
CA SER A 249 6.02 -5.07 13.45
C SER A 249 5.52 -3.98 14.40
N LEU A 250 4.43 -3.27 14.07
CA LEU A 250 3.73 -2.38 15.00
C LEU A 250 3.19 -3.16 16.21
N GLU A 251 2.81 -4.43 15.99
CA GLU A 251 2.38 -5.36 17.04
C GLU A 251 3.32 -6.58 17.07
N PRO A 252 4.44 -6.51 17.79
CA PRO A 252 5.48 -7.56 17.75
C PRO A 252 5.04 -8.91 18.32
N HIS A 253 3.97 -8.95 19.12
CA HIS A 253 3.39 -10.18 19.64
C HIS A 253 2.55 -10.93 18.60
N TRP A 254 2.01 -10.21 17.64
CA TRP A 254 1.19 -10.77 16.57
C TRP A 254 2.00 -11.12 15.32
N PHE A 255 1.56 -12.16 14.60
CA PHE A 255 2.12 -12.50 13.29
C PHE A 255 1.09 -13.22 12.42
N SER A 256 1.21 -13.06 11.12
CA SER A 256 0.41 -13.80 10.14
C SER A 256 1.23 -14.00 8.86
N THR A 257 1.31 -15.24 8.39
CA THR A 257 1.97 -15.58 7.12
C THR A 257 1.23 -15.00 5.91
N MET A 258 -0.08 -14.76 6.04
CA MET A 258 -0.92 -14.18 5.00
C MET A 258 -0.77 -12.66 4.87
N PHE A 259 -0.13 -11.99 5.83
CA PHE A 259 -0.10 -10.53 5.90
C PHE A 259 0.59 -9.87 4.70
N GLY A 260 1.69 -10.45 4.22
CA GLY A 260 2.36 -9.98 3.00
C GLY A 260 1.46 -10.09 1.76
N ILE A 261 0.69 -11.18 1.65
CA ILE A 261 -0.25 -11.40 0.54
C ILE A 261 -1.46 -10.45 0.66
N TYR A 262 -1.88 -10.14 1.89
CA TYR A 262 -2.93 -9.17 2.15
C TYR A 262 -2.55 -7.78 1.62
N TYR A 263 -1.37 -7.28 1.98
CA TYR A 263 -0.87 -6.00 1.47
C TYR A 263 -0.65 -6.03 -0.06
N PHE A 264 -0.18 -7.15 -0.60
CA PHE A 264 -0.06 -7.35 -2.05
C PHE A 264 -1.41 -7.19 -2.77
N ALA A 265 -2.48 -7.80 -2.25
CA ALA A 265 -3.80 -7.70 -2.86
C ALA A 265 -4.31 -6.24 -2.90
N GLY A 266 -4.19 -5.50 -1.79
CA GLY A 266 -4.51 -4.07 -1.74
C GLY A 266 -3.65 -3.22 -2.67
N THR A 267 -2.35 -3.55 -2.79
CA THR A 267 -1.41 -2.92 -3.72
C THR A 267 -1.86 -3.06 -5.17
N LEU A 268 -2.38 -4.21 -5.58
CA LEU A 268 -2.86 -4.42 -6.96
C LEU A 268 -4.16 -3.68 -7.24
N VAL A 269 -5.10 -3.66 -6.28
CA VAL A 269 -6.35 -2.88 -6.40
C VAL A 269 -6.05 -1.40 -6.56
N SER A 270 -5.18 -0.85 -5.70
CA SER A 270 -4.83 0.57 -5.71
C SER A 270 -4.11 0.99 -7.00
N ALA A 271 -3.16 0.18 -7.47
CA ALA A 271 -2.46 0.44 -8.72
C ALA A 271 -3.38 0.33 -9.94
N ALA A 272 -4.27 -0.67 -10.03
CA ALA A 272 -5.27 -0.74 -11.09
C ALA A 272 -6.18 0.49 -11.09
N SER A 273 -6.56 0.96 -9.91
CA SER A 273 -7.43 2.14 -9.75
C SER A 273 -6.74 3.42 -10.21
N ILE A 274 -5.52 3.70 -9.76
CA ILE A 274 -4.81 4.93 -10.20
C ILE A 274 -4.49 4.89 -11.71
N LEU A 275 -4.12 3.72 -12.24
CA LEU A 275 -3.91 3.55 -13.68
C LEU A 275 -5.19 3.82 -14.48
N THR A 276 -6.34 3.35 -13.99
CA THR A 276 -7.65 3.60 -14.60
C THR A 276 -7.96 5.08 -14.67
N ILE A 277 -7.78 5.82 -13.57
CA ILE A 277 -8.01 7.28 -13.53
C ILE A 277 -7.11 7.99 -14.54
N LEU A 278 -5.81 7.69 -14.50
CA LEU A 278 -4.84 8.37 -15.38
C LEU A 278 -5.06 8.04 -16.85
N VAL A 279 -5.26 6.75 -17.19
CA VAL A 279 -5.46 6.31 -18.57
C VAL A 279 -6.71 6.93 -19.17
N ILE A 280 -7.85 6.91 -18.48
CA ILE A 280 -9.10 7.48 -19.00
C ILE A 280 -8.97 8.99 -19.12
N THR A 281 -8.43 9.67 -18.10
CA THR A 281 -8.26 11.12 -18.12
C THR A 281 -7.32 11.56 -19.23
N LEU A 282 -6.18 10.89 -19.41
CA LEU A 282 -5.22 11.20 -20.47
C LEU A 282 -5.79 10.92 -21.85
N HIS A 283 -6.53 9.82 -22.03
CA HIS A 283 -7.16 9.49 -23.31
C HIS A 283 -8.25 10.50 -23.70
N GLN A 284 -9.13 10.87 -22.77
CA GLN A 284 -10.18 11.87 -23.02
C GLN A 284 -9.62 13.26 -23.36
N ASN A 285 -8.44 13.60 -22.82
CA ASN A 285 -7.75 14.86 -23.16
C ASN A 285 -6.87 14.76 -24.42
N GLY A 286 -6.83 13.62 -25.10
CA GLY A 286 -6.12 13.39 -26.36
C GLY A 286 -4.61 13.21 -26.22
N PHE A 287 -4.10 12.75 -25.08
CA PHE A 287 -2.68 12.45 -24.82
C PHE A 287 -2.29 11.00 -25.08
N LEU A 288 -3.27 10.10 -25.20
CA LEU A 288 -3.07 8.72 -25.61
C LEU A 288 -3.54 8.49 -27.06
N HIS A 289 -3.26 7.32 -27.58
CA HIS A 289 -3.55 7.00 -28.98
C HIS A 289 -5.06 7.02 -29.24
N SER A 290 -5.51 7.76 -30.27
CA SER A 290 -6.94 7.97 -30.58
C SER A 290 -7.69 6.69 -30.96
N GLN A 291 -6.98 5.66 -31.45
CA GLN A 291 -7.56 4.36 -31.81
C GLN A 291 -7.70 3.39 -30.62
N MET A 292 -7.29 3.81 -29.42
CA MET A 292 -7.45 3.00 -28.21
C MET A 292 -8.96 2.72 -27.96
N LYS A 293 -9.32 1.45 -27.82
CA LYS A 293 -10.72 1.03 -27.74
C LYS A 293 -11.24 0.97 -26.30
N LYS A 294 -12.57 0.88 -26.17
CA LYS A 294 -13.25 0.65 -24.89
C LYS A 294 -12.84 -0.68 -24.23
N ASP A 295 -12.33 -1.65 -25.00
CA ASP A 295 -11.82 -2.91 -24.48
C ASP A 295 -10.59 -2.73 -23.58
N THR A 296 -9.77 -1.70 -23.79
CA THR A 296 -8.70 -1.32 -22.86
C THR A 296 -9.26 -0.87 -21.50
N TYR A 297 -10.37 -0.11 -21.51
CA TYR A 297 -11.07 0.26 -20.26
C TYR A 297 -11.68 -0.93 -19.56
N TYR A 298 -12.29 -1.84 -20.34
CA TYR A 298 -12.83 -3.08 -19.83
C TYR A 298 -11.73 -3.93 -19.15
N SER A 299 -10.55 -4.03 -19.76
CA SER A 299 -9.40 -4.74 -19.16
C SER A 299 -8.95 -4.13 -17.83
N LEU A 300 -8.87 -2.79 -17.74
CA LEU A 300 -8.57 -2.11 -16.49
C LEU A 300 -9.66 -2.36 -15.43
N GLY A 301 -10.95 -2.27 -15.83
CA GLY A 301 -12.07 -2.57 -14.95
C GLY A 301 -12.10 -4.03 -14.50
N LEU A 302 -11.67 -4.96 -15.36
CA LEU A 302 -11.54 -6.36 -15.02
C LEU A 302 -10.43 -6.59 -13.99
N MET A 303 -9.29 -5.90 -14.12
CA MET A 303 -8.20 -5.94 -13.15
C MET A 303 -8.65 -5.40 -11.78
N MET A 304 -9.34 -4.24 -11.76
CA MET A 304 -9.92 -3.69 -10.52
C MET A 304 -10.88 -4.70 -9.88
N PHE A 305 -11.79 -5.30 -10.65
CA PHE A 305 -12.74 -6.28 -10.15
C PHE A 305 -12.05 -7.53 -9.62
N ALA A 306 -11.15 -8.13 -10.41
CA ALA A 306 -10.50 -9.40 -10.07
C ALA A 306 -9.63 -9.25 -8.80
N PHE A 307 -8.84 -8.18 -8.70
CA PHE A 307 -7.99 -7.96 -7.53
C PHE A 307 -8.77 -7.48 -6.31
N ASN A 308 -9.92 -6.83 -6.49
CA ASN A 308 -10.83 -6.56 -5.38
C ASN A 308 -11.43 -7.84 -4.79
N VAL A 309 -11.83 -8.79 -5.64
CA VAL A 309 -12.26 -10.13 -5.20
C VAL A 309 -11.11 -10.89 -4.51
N PHE A 310 -9.91 -10.78 -5.05
CA PHE A 310 -8.72 -11.38 -4.48
C PHE A 310 -8.40 -10.78 -3.10
N TRP A 311 -8.49 -9.45 -2.93
CA TRP A 311 -8.33 -8.79 -1.63
C TRP A 311 -9.34 -9.32 -0.61
N ALA A 312 -10.61 -9.41 -0.99
CA ALA A 312 -11.65 -9.93 -0.10
C ALA A 312 -11.40 -11.39 0.29
N TYR A 313 -10.98 -12.22 -0.66
CA TYR A 313 -10.61 -13.62 -0.42
C TYR A 313 -9.46 -13.73 0.59
N ILE A 314 -8.39 -12.96 0.41
CA ILE A 314 -7.22 -13.00 1.31
C ILE A 314 -7.56 -12.44 2.69
N SER A 315 -8.29 -11.33 2.75
CA SER A 315 -8.76 -10.74 4.00
C SER A 315 -9.63 -11.71 4.80
N PHE A 316 -10.62 -12.33 4.14
CA PHE A 316 -11.48 -13.33 4.75
C PHE A 316 -10.71 -14.59 5.16
N SER A 317 -9.79 -15.07 4.32
CA SER A 317 -8.99 -16.26 4.61
C SER A 317 -8.12 -16.05 5.86
N GLN A 318 -7.47 -14.88 5.98
CA GLN A 318 -6.68 -14.53 7.17
C GLN A 318 -7.56 -14.52 8.43
N PHE A 319 -8.72 -13.88 8.38
CA PHE A 319 -9.68 -13.85 9.47
C PHE A 319 -10.15 -15.26 9.85
N MET A 320 -10.58 -16.05 8.86
CA MET A 320 -11.12 -17.40 9.07
C MET A 320 -10.09 -18.34 9.69
N LEU A 321 -8.82 -18.30 9.22
CA LEU A 321 -7.75 -19.15 9.75
C LEU A 321 -7.46 -18.83 11.21
N ILE A 322 -7.37 -17.55 11.57
CA ILE A 322 -7.11 -17.11 12.94
C ILE A 322 -8.31 -17.40 13.85
N TRP A 323 -9.53 -17.14 13.36
CA TRP A 323 -10.76 -17.44 14.10
C TRP A 323 -10.95 -18.94 14.35
N TYR A 324 -10.68 -19.78 13.32
CA TYR A 324 -10.80 -21.23 13.44
C TYR A 324 -9.74 -21.83 14.37
N ALA A 325 -8.50 -21.37 14.30
CA ALA A 325 -7.43 -21.82 15.16
C ALA A 325 -7.64 -21.41 16.63
N ASN A 326 -8.32 -20.28 16.84
CA ASN A 326 -8.66 -19.72 18.15
C ASN A 326 -7.49 -19.65 19.14
N LEU A 327 -6.30 -19.31 18.60
CA LEU A 327 -5.13 -19.04 19.42
C LEU A 327 -5.24 -17.64 20.00
N TYR A 328 -5.16 -17.52 21.31
CA TYR A 328 -5.35 -16.26 22.01
C TYR A 328 -4.42 -15.15 21.52
N GLU A 329 -3.15 -15.46 21.30
CA GLU A 329 -2.15 -14.50 20.83
C GLU A 329 -2.47 -13.93 19.44
N GLU A 330 -3.11 -14.71 18.57
CA GLU A 330 -3.46 -14.30 17.22
C GLU A 330 -4.82 -13.59 17.15
N THR A 331 -5.80 -14.03 17.96
CA THR A 331 -7.17 -13.49 17.95
C THR A 331 -7.24 -12.07 18.49
N MET A 332 -6.36 -11.67 19.39
CA MET A 332 -6.34 -10.34 20.00
C MET A 332 -6.25 -9.22 18.95
N TRP A 333 -5.52 -9.43 17.87
CA TRP A 333 -5.41 -8.47 16.78
C TRP A 333 -6.77 -8.11 16.16
N PHE A 334 -7.64 -9.11 15.99
CA PHE A 334 -9.01 -8.89 15.49
C PHE A 334 -9.93 -8.34 16.58
N ILE A 335 -9.80 -8.76 17.84
CA ILE A 335 -10.62 -8.30 18.94
C ILE A 335 -10.54 -6.78 19.06
N TYR A 336 -9.36 -6.18 19.04
CA TYR A 336 -9.19 -4.72 19.06
C TYR A 336 -9.91 -4.02 17.90
N ARG A 337 -10.05 -4.68 16.75
CA ARG A 337 -10.70 -4.16 15.55
C ARG A 337 -12.21 -4.44 15.51
N TYR A 338 -12.71 -5.23 16.45
CA TYR A 338 -14.15 -5.48 16.63
C TYR A 338 -14.72 -4.81 17.88
N GLU A 339 -13.93 -4.10 18.67
CA GLU A 339 -14.38 -3.37 19.85
C GLU A 339 -14.55 -1.88 19.57
N GLY A 340 -15.44 -1.26 20.35
CA GLY A 340 -15.69 0.19 20.32
C GLY A 340 -16.04 0.70 18.92
N GLY A 341 -15.48 1.85 18.56
CA GLY A 341 -15.69 2.47 17.25
C GLY A 341 -15.10 1.69 16.07
N TRP A 342 -14.07 0.87 16.31
CA TRP A 342 -13.43 0.05 15.27
C TRP A 342 -14.35 -1.03 14.71
N ALA A 343 -15.31 -1.53 15.49
CA ALA A 343 -16.33 -2.45 14.99
C ALA A 343 -17.10 -1.85 13.80
N THR A 344 -17.51 -0.58 13.93
CA THR A 344 -18.21 0.13 12.85
C THR A 344 -17.32 0.28 11.63
N VAL A 345 -16.03 0.63 11.81
CA VAL A 345 -15.05 0.76 10.71
C VAL A 345 -14.86 -0.60 10.02
N SER A 346 -14.77 -1.71 10.76
CA SER A 346 -14.62 -3.06 10.21
C SER A 346 -15.80 -3.47 9.34
N TRP A 347 -17.03 -3.27 9.79
CA TRP A 347 -18.24 -3.54 8.99
C TRP A 347 -18.34 -2.62 7.78
N PHE A 348 -17.98 -1.32 7.95
CA PHE A 348 -17.97 -0.36 6.86
C PHE A 348 -16.92 -0.73 5.82
N LEU A 349 -15.75 -1.23 6.24
CA LEU A 349 -14.69 -1.67 5.34
C LEU A 349 -15.17 -2.84 4.46
N ILE A 350 -15.83 -3.85 5.02
CA ILE A 350 -16.37 -4.98 4.25
C ILE A 350 -17.34 -4.47 3.19
N LEU A 351 -18.26 -3.60 3.56
CA LEU A 351 -19.28 -3.04 2.66
C LEU A 351 -18.62 -2.14 1.58
N PHE A 352 -17.75 -1.24 2.01
CA PHE A 352 -17.18 -0.19 1.20
C PHE A 352 -16.06 -0.69 0.27
N HIS A 353 -15.21 -1.59 0.77
CA HIS A 353 -14.10 -2.11 -0.03
C HIS A 353 -14.50 -3.29 -0.91
N PHE A 354 -15.43 -4.15 -0.46
CA PHE A 354 -15.78 -5.35 -1.20
C PHE A 354 -17.20 -5.31 -1.79
N VAL A 355 -18.23 -5.26 -0.96
CA VAL A 355 -19.62 -5.53 -1.40
C VAL A 355 -20.07 -4.53 -2.47
N ILE A 356 -19.93 -3.24 -2.24
CA ILE A 356 -20.33 -2.20 -3.18
C ILE A 356 -19.52 -2.28 -4.49
N PRO A 357 -18.18 -2.32 -4.48
CA PRO A 357 -17.40 -2.45 -5.70
C PRO A 357 -17.65 -3.75 -6.47
N PHE A 358 -17.90 -4.87 -5.78
CA PHE A 358 -18.22 -6.14 -6.41
C PHE A 358 -19.46 -6.01 -7.31
N PHE A 359 -20.59 -5.53 -6.77
CA PHE A 359 -21.81 -5.38 -7.56
C PHE A 359 -21.70 -4.26 -8.60
N ALA A 360 -21.04 -3.16 -8.27
CA ALA A 360 -20.84 -2.04 -9.18
C ALA A 360 -19.95 -2.40 -10.40
N LEU A 361 -18.97 -3.29 -10.24
CA LEU A 361 -18.09 -3.73 -11.31
C LEU A 361 -18.45 -5.10 -11.88
N LEU A 362 -19.58 -5.71 -11.52
CA LEU A 362 -19.94 -7.05 -11.97
C LEU A 362 -20.23 -7.08 -13.48
N SER A 363 -21.02 -6.13 -14.01
CA SER A 363 -21.44 -6.16 -15.40
C SER A 363 -20.35 -5.62 -16.35
N ARG A 364 -20.39 -6.08 -17.62
CA ARG A 364 -19.50 -5.61 -18.69
C ARG A 364 -19.69 -4.10 -18.96
N ASP A 365 -20.94 -3.65 -19.00
CA ASP A 365 -21.28 -2.25 -19.31
C ASP A 365 -20.71 -1.27 -18.27
N GLN A 366 -20.65 -1.66 -17.02
CA GLN A 366 -20.05 -0.86 -15.97
C GLN A 366 -18.55 -0.69 -16.18
N LYS A 367 -17.86 -1.76 -16.59
CA LYS A 367 -16.41 -1.79 -16.84
C LYS A 367 -16.01 -1.10 -18.15
N THR A 368 -16.94 -0.82 -19.06
CA THR A 368 -16.67 -0.11 -20.32
C THR A 368 -17.04 1.38 -20.28
N ASN A 369 -17.83 1.80 -19.31
CA ASN A 369 -18.25 3.21 -19.17
C ASN A 369 -17.16 4.02 -18.43
N PRO A 370 -16.49 4.99 -19.08
CA PRO A 370 -15.36 5.68 -18.49
C PRO A 370 -15.72 6.47 -17.23
N SER A 371 -16.89 7.12 -17.18
CA SER A 371 -17.28 7.93 -16.01
C SER A 371 -17.55 7.05 -14.78
N ARG A 372 -18.21 5.92 -14.96
CA ARG A 372 -18.48 4.98 -13.87
C ARG A 372 -17.20 4.31 -13.40
N LEU A 373 -16.32 3.98 -14.34
CA LEU A 373 -15.04 3.34 -14.03
C LEU A 373 -14.11 4.27 -13.25
N ILE A 374 -14.03 5.56 -13.61
CA ILE A 374 -13.30 6.58 -12.85
C ILE A 374 -13.87 6.72 -11.44
N PHE A 375 -15.20 6.80 -11.31
CA PHE A 375 -15.84 6.90 -10.00
C PHE A 375 -15.47 5.71 -9.12
N MET A 376 -15.57 4.48 -9.65
CA MET A 376 -15.20 3.27 -8.89
C MET A 376 -13.71 3.20 -8.60
N ALA A 377 -12.86 3.74 -9.45
CA ALA A 377 -11.43 3.82 -9.21
C ALA A 377 -11.09 4.76 -8.03
N TYR A 378 -11.71 5.95 -7.96
CA TYR A 378 -11.59 6.82 -6.77
C TYR A 378 -12.14 6.16 -5.51
N TRP A 379 -13.28 5.46 -5.65
CA TRP A 379 -13.90 4.72 -4.55
C TRP A 379 -12.94 3.67 -3.98
N LEU A 380 -12.33 2.84 -4.83
CA LEU A 380 -11.39 1.80 -4.41
C LEU A 380 -10.09 2.37 -3.83
N LEU A 381 -9.60 3.53 -4.33
CA LEU A 381 -8.47 4.21 -3.68
C LEU A 381 -8.83 4.68 -2.27
N ALA A 382 -10.00 5.26 -2.07
CA ALA A 382 -10.47 5.66 -0.76
C ALA A 382 -10.66 4.45 0.17
N ALA A 383 -11.19 3.35 -0.36
CA ALA A 383 -11.34 2.10 0.36
C ALA A 383 -9.98 1.51 0.80
N HIS A 384 -8.97 1.54 -0.08
CA HIS A 384 -7.62 1.08 0.26
C HIS A 384 -6.94 1.96 1.31
N ILE A 385 -7.14 3.28 1.28
CA ILE A 385 -6.66 4.17 2.35
C ILE A 385 -7.32 3.81 3.68
N LEU A 386 -8.64 3.58 3.68
CA LEU A 386 -9.36 3.14 4.88
C LEU A 386 -8.86 1.79 5.39
N ASP A 387 -8.54 0.86 4.50
CA ASP A 387 -7.97 -0.44 4.82
C ASP A 387 -6.61 -0.30 5.51
N LEU A 388 -5.71 0.51 4.96
CA LEU A 388 -4.42 0.81 5.60
C LEU A 388 -4.59 1.52 6.96
N TYR A 389 -5.56 2.42 7.06
CA TYR A 389 -5.90 3.08 8.31
C TYR A 389 -6.38 2.06 9.36
N TRP A 390 -7.23 1.12 8.97
CA TRP A 390 -7.72 0.03 9.80
C TRP A 390 -6.63 -0.97 10.24
N ILE A 391 -5.57 -1.14 9.43
CA ILE A 391 -4.41 -1.97 9.78
C ILE A 391 -3.52 -1.27 10.81
N ILE A 392 -3.23 0.02 10.61
CA ILE A 392 -2.14 0.74 11.29
C ILE A 392 -2.61 1.43 12.57
N VAL A 393 -3.74 2.14 12.52
CA VAL A 393 -4.14 3.04 13.62
C VAL A 393 -4.68 2.34 14.87
N PRO A 394 -5.35 1.16 14.80
CA PRO A 394 -5.81 0.45 16.02
C PRO A 394 -4.69 0.07 16.99
N THR A 395 -3.46 0.00 16.52
CA THR A 395 -2.28 -0.25 17.37
C THR A 395 -2.01 0.88 18.35
N TYR A 396 -2.52 2.08 18.07
CA TYR A 396 -2.25 3.29 18.83
C TYR A 396 -3.49 3.84 19.55
N ALA A 397 -4.67 3.86 18.92
CA ALA A 397 -5.84 4.60 19.40
C ALA A 397 -7.15 3.81 19.32
N GLU A 398 -8.04 4.05 20.28
CA GLU A 398 -9.37 3.41 20.31
C GLU A 398 -10.28 3.82 19.14
N THR A 399 -10.27 5.07 18.73
CA THR A 399 -10.74 5.63 17.44
C THR A 399 -10.41 7.12 17.39
N SER A 400 -9.79 7.60 16.34
CA SER A 400 -9.67 9.04 16.16
C SER A 400 -9.29 9.42 14.73
N PHE A 401 -10.28 9.55 13.87
CA PHE A 401 -10.07 10.33 12.67
C PHE A 401 -9.96 11.80 13.09
N GLN A 402 -8.80 12.39 12.85
CA GLN A 402 -8.58 13.81 13.11
C GLN A 402 -8.72 14.59 11.80
N LEU A 403 -9.25 15.82 11.88
CA LEU A 403 -9.38 16.67 10.68
C LEU A 403 -8.00 16.92 10.01
N SER A 404 -6.92 16.91 10.78
CA SER A 404 -5.55 16.98 10.30
C SER A 404 -5.14 15.85 9.36
N ASP A 405 -5.83 14.68 9.42
CA ASP A 405 -5.56 13.54 8.52
C ASP A 405 -5.85 13.88 7.06
N LEU A 406 -6.75 14.83 6.81
CA LEU A 406 -6.96 15.38 5.47
C LEU A 406 -5.68 15.99 4.87
N GLY A 407 -4.78 16.51 5.70
CA GLY A 407 -3.48 17.02 5.25
C GLY A 407 -2.64 15.95 4.56
N PHE A 408 -2.61 14.73 5.10
CA PHE A 408 -1.90 13.59 4.49
C PHE A 408 -2.53 13.14 3.17
N LEU A 409 -3.86 13.17 3.07
CA LEU A 409 -4.57 12.83 1.83
C LEU A 409 -4.32 13.86 0.73
N ILE A 410 -4.36 15.14 1.08
CA ILE A 410 -4.06 16.25 0.17
C ILE A 410 -2.60 16.16 -0.29
N PHE A 411 -1.67 15.88 0.63
CA PHE A 411 -0.26 15.65 0.29
C PHE A 411 -0.10 14.49 -0.69
N ALA A 412 -0.73 13.34 -0.41
CA ALA A 412 -0.65 12.17 -1.27
C ALA A 412 -1.17 12.46 -2.70
N ALA A 413 -2.30 13.16 -2.82
CA ALA A 413 -2.83 13.59 -4.11
C ALA A 413 -1.85 14.51 -4.85
N GLY A 414 -1.33 15.53 -4.17
CA GLY A 414 -0.32 16.45 -4.72
C GLY A 414 0.96 15.73 -5.14
N PHE A 415 1.41 14.76 -4.33
CA PHE A 415 2.59 13.96 -4.59
C PHE A 415 2.44 13.14 -5.88
N VAL A 416 1.34 12.42 -6.04
CA VAL A 416 1.06 11.66 -7.26
C VAL A 416 1.00 12.58 -8.48
N MET A 417 0.26 13.70 -8.40
CA MET A 417 0.12 14.64 -9.51
C MET A 417 1.46 15.24 -9.94
N PHE A 418 2.26 15.71 -8.98
CA PHE A 418 3.54 16.36 -9.24
C PHE A 418 4.59 15.39 -9.80
N PHE A 419 4.80 14.26 -9.13
CA PHE A 419 5.86 13.33 -9.51
C PHE A 419 5.51 12.49 -10.74
N PHE A 420 4.23 12.13 -10.93
CA PHE A 420 3.78 11.54 -12.19
C PHE A 420 4.05 12.48 -13.36
N ASN A 421 3.60 13.74 -13.26
CA ASN A 421 3.84 14.76 -14.30
C ASN A 421 5.34 14.91 -14.60
N SER A 422 6.19 14.97 -13.58
CA SER A 422 7.64 15.08 -13.73
C SER A 422 8.25 13.84 -14.38
N GLY A 423 7.78 12.66 -14.04
CA GLY A 423 8.27 11.37 -14.56
C GLY A 423 7.99 11.15 -16.05
N VAL A 424 6.87 11.71 -16.56
CA VAL A 424 6.46 11.55 -17.96
C VAL A 424 6.84 12.72 -18.87
N LYS A 425 7.32 13.85 -18.34
CA LYS A 425 7.68 15.07 -19.14
C LYS A 425 8.69 14.84 -20.26
N GLY A 426 9.54 13.81 -20.15
CA GLY A 426 10.63 13.56 -21.11
C GLY A 426 10.37 12.47 -22.13
N ALA A 427 9.16 11.89 -22.17
CA ALA A 427 8.83 10.75 -23.03
C ALA A 427 7.47 10.93 -23.71
N ASN A 428 7.30 10.25 -24.84
CA ASN A 428 5.99 10.06 -25.44
C ASN A 428 5.15 9.18 -24.50
N LEU A 429 3.87 9.52 -24.34
CA LEU A 429 2.94 8.73 -23.49
C LEU A 429 2.49 7.41 -24.12
N VAL A 430 2.88 7.17 -25.37
CA VAL A 430 2.63 5.94 -26.12
C VAL A 430 3.96 5.38 -26.62
N PRO A 431 4.26 4.09 -26.53
CA PRO A 431 5.46 3.47 -27.07
C PRO A 431 5.36 3.36 -28.60
N ILE A 432 5.88 4.36 -29.33
CA ILE A 432 5.61 4.56 -30.78
C ILE A 432 6.17 3.44 -31.64
N LYS A 433 7.32 2.87 -31.28
CA LYS A 433 8.01 1.84 -32.08
C LYS A 433 7.94 0.45 -31.45
N ASP A 434 7.01 0.22 -30.53
CA ASP A 434 6.80 -1.13 -30.01
C ASP A 434 6.12 -2.00 -31.09
N PRO A 435 6.72 -3.15 -31.49
CA PRO A 435 6.13 -4.03 -32.49
C PRO A 435 4.74 -4.57 -32.12
N LYS A 436 4.38 -4.57 -30.83
CA LYS A 436 3.10 -5.05 -30.33
C LYS A 436 2.03 -3.95 -30.25
N LEU A 437 2.37 -2.68 -30.54
CA LEU A 437 1.44 -1.57 -30.38
C LEU A 437 0.20 -1.71 -31.28
N GLU A 438 0.36 -2.07 -32.55
CA GLU A 438 -0.75 -2.27 -33.50
C GLU A 438 -1.73 -3.32 -32.99
N HIS A 439 -1.22 -4.47 -32.55
CA HIS A 439 -2.04 -5.53 -31.96
C HIS A 439 -2.78 -5.07 -30.71
N GLY A 440 -2.13 -4.21 -29.88
CA GLY A 440 -2.74 -3.61 -28.69
C GLY A 440 -3.88 -2.65 -29.01
N LEU A 441 -3.76 -1.89 -30.09
CA LEU A 441 -4.79 -0.97 -30.57
C LEU A 441 -5.98 -1.69 -31.22
N GLU A 442 -5.72 -2.83 -31.86
CA GLU A 442 -6.76 -3.68 -32.47
C GLU A 442 -7.42 -4.63 -31.47
N PHE A 443 -6.89 -4.74 -30.25
CA PHE A 443 -7.37 -5.67 -29.23
C PHE A 443 -8.87 -5.56 -29.01
N LYS A 444 -9.56 -6.71 -29.04
CA LYS A 444 -10.99 -6.87 -28.75
C LYS A 444 -11.19 -8.06 -27.83
N ILE A 445 -12.03 -7.88 -26.85
CA ILE A 445 -12.49 -8.97 -25.98
C ILE A 445 -13.82 -9.47 -26.53
N HIS A 446 -13.84 -10.72 -26.97
CA HIS A 446 -15.02 -11.41 -27.49
C HIS A 446 -15.99 -11.81 -26.38
#